data_72ef6bc64e2f8664b2470085c288148a
#
_entry.id   72ef6bc64e2f8664b2470085c288148a
#
_cell.length_a   1.000
_cell.length_b   1.000
_cell.length_c   1.000
_cell.angle_alpha   90.00
_cell.angle_beta   90.00
_cell.angle_gamma   90.00
#
_symmetry.space_group_name_H-M   'P 1'
#
loop_
_entity.id
_entity.type
_entity.pdbx_description
1 polymer ?
#
loop_
_entity_poly.entity_id
_entity_poly.type
_entity_poly.pdbx_seq_one_letter_code
_entity_poly.pdbx_strand_id
1 'polypeptide(L)' 'MNYTRADIINALCAEWDYLCHDDFDPENDQTTEEYREELQNYSLKELVEETCTGEGYTLDEFMENWK' A
#
# COMPACT_ATOMS: atom_id res chain seq x y z
N MET A 1 16.59 -3.94 4.94
CA MET A 1 15.16 -3.64 4.95
C MET A 1 14.57 -4.08 6.28
N ASN A 2 13.97 -3.17 7.02
CA ASN A 2 13.52 -3.41 8.40
C ASN A 2 12.01 -3.23 8.60
N TYR A 3 11.24 -3.47 7.56
CA TYR A 3 9.79 -3.28 7.65
C TYR A 3 9.08 -4.63 7.73
N THR A 4 8.04 -4.68 8.55
CA THR A 4 7.18 -5.87 8.65
C THR A 4 6.09 -5.82 7.58
N ARG A 5 5.41 -6.94 7.38
CA ARG A 5 4.25 -6.97 6.48
C ARG A 5 3.21 -5.92 6.93
N ALA A 6 2.97 -5.83 8.23
CA ALA A 6 2.02 -4.84 8.76
C ALA A 6 2.42 -3.41 8.42
N ASP A 7 3.71 -3.10 8.51
CA ASP A 7 4.20 -1.76 8.17
C ASP A 7 3.91 -1.42 6.71
N ILE A 8 4.20 -2.35 5.81
CA ILE A 8 4.00 -2.14 4.38
C ILE A 8 2.51 -2.05 4.05
N ILE A 9 1.69 -2.91 4.66
CA ILE A 9 0.24 -2.87 4.46
C ILE A 9 -0.32 -1.53 4.91
N ASN A 10 0.10 -1.03 6.06
CA ASN A 10 -0.35 0.27 6.54
C ASN A 10 0.03 1.40 5.59
N ALA A 11 1.24 1.37 5.05
CA ALA A 11 1.69 2.37 4.10
C ALA A 11 0.90 2.31 2.79
N LEU A 12 0.65 1.10 2.28
CA LEU A 12 -0.15 0.92 1.06
C LEU A 12 -1.58 1.41 1.28
N CYS A 13 -2.16 1.16 2.44
CA CYS A 13 -3.50 1.63 2.76
C CYS A 13 -3.56 3.15 2.87
N ALA A 14 -2.51 3.77 3.40
CA ALA A 14 -2.43 5.23 3.46
C ALA A 14 -2.38 5.85 2.06
N GLU A 15 -1.62 5.23 1.15
CA GLU A 15 -1.57 5.67 -0.24
C GLU A 15 -2.94 5.49 -0.91
N TRP A 16 -3.59 4.36 -0.68
CA TRP A 16 -4.91 4.08 -1.23
C TRP A 16 -5.92 5.13 -0.79
N ASP A 17 -5.95 5.44 0.51
CA ASP A 17 -6.82 6.47 1.06
C ASP A 17 -6.58 7.82 0.40
N TYR A 18 -5.32 8.18 0.22
CA TYR A 18 -4.94 9.44 -0.41
C TYR A 18 -5.46 9.49 -1.86
N LEU A 19 -5.27 8.43 -2.61
CA LEU A 19 -5.71 8.37 -4.01
C LEU A 19 -7.23 8.38 -4.16
N CYS A 20 -7.93 7.80 -3.20
CA CYS A 20 -9.40 7.73 -3.23
C CYS A 20 -10.08 8.95 -2.62
N HIS A 21 -9.33 9.87 -2.06
CA HIS A 21 -9.88 11.02 -1.33
C HIS A 21 -10.82 11.87 -2.19
N ASP A 22 -10.44 12.14 -3.41
CA ASP A 22 -11.21 13.01 -4.30
C ASP A 22 -12.11 12.26 -5.30
N ASP A 23 -11.72 11.07 -5.71
CA ASP A 23 -12.36 10.35 -6.79
C ASP A 23 -12.86 8.96 -6.41
N PHE A 24 -13.17 8.74 -5.16
CA PHE A 24 -13.62 7.42 -4.70
C PHE A 24 -15.03 7.11 -5.24
N ASP A 25 -15.16 5.97 -5.88
CA ASP A 25 -16.44 5.47 -6.40
C ASP A 25 -16.78 4.17 -5.65
N PRO A 26 -17.71 4.20 -4.70
CA PRO A 26 -18.03 3.00 -3.90
C PRO A 26 -18.59 1.82 -4.71
N GLU A 27 -19.04 2.05 -5.93
CA GLU A 27 -19.54 0.97 -6.78
C GLU A 27 -18.43 0.26 -7.54
N ASN A 28 -17.36 0.97 -7.89
CA ASN A 28 -16.27 0.44 -8.71
C ASN A 28 -14.95 0.31 -7.98
N ASP A 29 -14.72 1.09 -6.94
CA ASP A 29 -13.45 1.10 -6.20
C ASP A 29 -13.60 0.37 -4.88
N GLN A 30 -12.54 -0.33 -4.48
CA GLN A 30 -12.49 -0.98 -3.18
C GLN A 30 -12.40 0.07 -2.08
N THR A 31 -13.00 -0.22 -0.92
CA THR A 31 -12.75 0.60 0.27
C THR A 31 -11.35 0.29 0.79
N THR A 32 -10.83 1.16 1.66
CA THR A 32 -9.53 0.92 2.29
C THR A 32 -9.54 -0.38 3.09
N GLU A 33 -10.66 -0.69 3.75
CA GLU A 33 -10.79 -1.93 4.50
C GLU A 33 -10.72 -3.16 3.61
N GLU A 34 -11.40 -3.12 2.47
CA GLU A 34 -11.36 -4.22 1.50
C GLU A 34 -9.95 -4.42 0.94
N TYR A 35 -9.27 -3.33 0.63
CA TYR A 35 -7.91 -3.37 0.13
C TYR A 35 -6.97 -3.97 1.18
N ARG A 36 -7.14 -3.56 2.44
CA ARG A 36 -6.34 -4.10 3.54
C ARG A 36 -6.53 -5.62 3.68
N GLU A 37 -7.76 -6.10 3.57
CA GLU A 37 -8.04 -7.53 3.64
C GLU A 37 -7.36 -8.28 2.49
N GLU A 38 -7.39 -7.73 1.30
CA GLU A 38 -6.70 -8.31 0.15
C GLU A 38 -5.19 -8.39 0.40
N LEU A 39 -4.61 -7.32 0.93
CA LEU A 39 -3.17 -7.28 1.21
C LEU A 39 -2.74 -8.30 2.28
N GLN A 40 -3.65 -8.69 3.18
CA GLN A 40 -3.32 -9.71 4.19
C GLN A 40 -3.00 -11.07 3.55
N ASN A 41 -3.46 -11.30 2.34
CA ASN A 41 -3.20 -12.54 1.61
C ASN A 41 -1.92 -12.50 0.78
N TYR A 42 -1.25 -11.37 0.72
CA TYR A 42 -0.03 -11.20 -0.06
C TYR A 42 1.18 -11.63 0.75
N SER A 43 2.17 -12.21 0.06
CA SER A 43 3.47 -12.47 0.67
C SER A 43 4.23 -11.15 0.82
N LEU A 44 5.30 -11.14 1.60
CA LEU A 44 6.14 -9.95 1.77
C LEU A 44 6.66 -9.47 0.42
N LYS A 45 7.09 -10.41 -0.43
CA LYS A 45 7.58 -10.07 -1.77
C LYS A 45 6.50 -9.39 -2.59
N GLU A 46 5.29 -9.92 -2.56
CA GLU A 46 4.16 -9.34 -3.29
C GLU A 46 3.81 -7.95 -2.78
N LEU A 47 3.88 -7.75 -1.47
CA LEU A 47 3.63 -6.43 -0.89
C LEU A 47 4.67 -5.41 -1.35
N VAL A 48 5.94 -5.80 -1.38
CA VAL A 48 7.00 -4.92 -1.87
C VAL A 48 6.78 -4.58 -3.35
N GLU A 49 6.38 -5.54 -4.16
CA GLU A 49 6.06 -5.30 -5.56
C GLU A 49 4.88 -4.34 -5.72
N GLU A 50 3.90 -4.43 -4.84
CA GLU A 50 2.73 -3.56 -4.86
C GLU A 50 3.09 -2.10 -4.60
N THR A 51 4.18 -1.83 -3.88
CA THR A 51 4.65 -0.46 -3.63
C THR A 51 5.24 0.20 -4.86
N CYS A 52 5.49 -0.56 -5.93
CA CYS A 52 6.13 -0.09 -7.17
C CYS A 52 7.53 0.45 -6.94
N THR A 53 8.22 -0.03 -5.92
CA THR A 53 9.59 0.38 -5.63
C THR A 53 10.60 -0.42 -6.44
N GLY A 54 11.76 0.17 -6.69
CA GLY A 54 12.81 -0.45 -7.49
C GLY A 54 14.06 0.40 -7.46
N GLU A 55 14.84 0.37 -8.53
CA GLU A 55 16.13 1.07 -8.57
C GLU A 55 15.99 2.59 -8.40
N GLY A 56 15.01 3.20 -9.00
CA GLY A 56 14.83 4.64 -8.95
C GLY A 56 13.99 5.14 -7.78
N TYR A 57 13.34 4.23 -7.06
CA TYR A 57 12.45 4.59 -5.96
C TYR A 57 12.49 3.45 -4.94
N THR A 58 13.18 3.65 -3.84
CA THR A 58 13.41 2.60 -2.86
C THR A 58 12.23 2.42 -1.91
N LEU A 59 12.17 1.25 -1.29
CA LEU A 59 11.15 0.98 -0.29
C LEU A 59 11.24 1.96 0.89
N ASP A 60 12.46 2.35 1.26
CA ASP A 60 12.66 3.34 2.32
C ASP A 60 11.99 4.68 1.98
N GLU A 61 12.12 5.12 0.74
CA GLU A 61 11.48 6.35 0.28
C GLU A 61 9.95 6.22 0.31
N PHE A 62 9.44 5.10 -0.14
CA PHE A 62 8.00 4.83 -0.09
C PHE A 62 7.49 4.89 1.35
N MET A 63 8.18 4.21 2.26
CA MET A 63 7.78 4.17 3.66
C MET A 63 7.83 5.54 4.32
N GLU A 64 8.79 6.38 3.96
CA GLU A 64 8.87 7.74 4.49
C GLU A 64 7.69 8.60 4.06
N ASN A 65 7.18 8.36 2.85
CA ASN A 65 6.06 9.13 2.33
C ASN A 65 4.72 8.70 2.95
N TRP A 66 4.60 7.44 3.33
CA TRP A 66 3.28 6.90 3.68
C TRP A 66 3.16 6.33 5.09
N LYS A 67 4.22 6.33 5.86
CA LYS A 67 4.12 5.80 7.22
C LYS A 67 3.55 6.83 8.20
#